data_c89519fcc6859f3111cf3d45eaecf0a7
#
_entry.id   c89519fcc6859f3111cf3d45eaecf0a7
#
_cell.length_a   1.000
_cell.length_b   1.000
_cell.length_c   1.000
_cell.angle_alpha   90.00
_cell.angle_beta   90.00
_cell.angle_gamma   90.00
#
_symmetry.space_group_name_H-M   'P 1'
#
loop_
_entity.id
_entity.type
_entity.pdbx_description
1 polymer ?
#
loop_
_entity_poly.entity_id
_entity_poly.type
_entity_poly.pdbx_seq_one_letter_code
_entity_poly.pdbx_strand_id
1 'polypeptide(L)'
;VYKRQALHRGLSWLGYGRMAAGVYALPSNNRPPLDELLADLEIKDSIVRMQAQADNVDSLQRLVLSRWKLDDLRKRYKEFTAHYRKAAKILHAGKPPGDHSIFLLRILLMHEYRRILLQDPELPAAMLPDNWEGYTAQALTGDLYREMAPGTAKWVNRELLNADGKLRGGSVTLKKRFAQ
;
A
#
# COMPACT_ATOMS: atom_id res chain seq x y z
N VAL A 1 2.82 12.17 29.05
CA VAL A 1 2.03 11.01 28.57
C VAL A 1 1.54 11.24 27.14
N TYR A 2 0.99 12.40 26.84
CA TYR A 2 0.42 12.72 25.52
C TYR A 2 1.45 12.67 24.38
N LYS A 3 2.63 13.32 24.54
CA LYS A 3 3.70 13.32 23.53
C LYS A 3 4.20 11.89 23.22
N ARG A 4 4.24 11.01 24.23
CA ARG A 4 4.65 9.61 24.04
C ARG A 4 3.65 8.79 23.21
N GLN A 5 2.35 9.00 23.41
CA GLN A 5 1.31 8.35 22.62
C GLN A 5 1.28 8.88 21.18
N ALA A 6 1.44 10.19 21.01
CA ALA A 6 1.52 10.83 19.71
C ALA A 6 2.74 10.33 18.92
N LEU A 7 3.91 10.25 19.57
CA LEU A 7 5.12 9.68 18.98
C LEU A 7 4.90 8.23 18.55
N HIS A 8 4.33 7.39 19.43
CA HIS A 8 4.07 6.00 19.09
C HIS A 8 3.17 5.85 17.87
N ARG A 9 2.08 6.64 17.80
CA ARG A 9 1.18 6.63 16.64
C ARG A 9 1.88 7.12 15.37
N GLY A 10 2.63 8.22 15.46
CA GLY A 10 3.37 8.78 14.33
C GLY A 10 4.44 7.82 13.81
N LEU A 11 5.23 7.21 14.68
CA LEU A 11 6.23 6.21 14.29
C LEU A 11 5.59 4.97 13.67
N SER A 12 4.48 4.47 14.23
CA SER A 12 3.74 3.34 13.64
C SER A 12 3.19 3.68 12.26
N TRP A 13 2.70 4.91 12.06
CA TRP A 13 2.27 5.41 10.75
C TRP A 13 3.40 5.48 9.73
N LEU A 14 4.62 5.83 10.19
CA LEU A 14 5.84 5.86 9.36
C LEU A 14 6.46 4.46 9.15
N GLY A 15 5.79 3.38 9.59
CA GLY A 15 6.27 2.00 9.40
C GLY A 15 7.25 1.50 10.46
N TYR A 16 7.53 2.28 11.51
CA TYR A 16 8.43 1.83 12.59
C TYR A 16 7.76 0.77 13.46
N GLY A 17 8.45 -0.34 13.69
CA GLY A 17 8.09 -1.36 14.67
C GLY A 17 8.65 -1.04 16.05
N ARG A 18 7.84 -1.25 17.09
CA ARG A 18 8.30 -1.09 18.47
C ARG A 18 9.07 -2.33 18.93
N MET A 19 10.36 -2.17 19.23
CA MET A 19 11.24 -3.24 19.71
C MET A 19 11.15 -3.43 21.22
N ALA A 20 11.23 -2.33 21.97
CA ALA A 20 11.16 -2.26 23.42
C ALA A 20 10.52 -0.94 23.85
N ALA A 21 10.43 -0.71 25.17
CA ALA A 21 9.96 0.58 25.69
C ALA A 21 10.91 1.70 25.25
N GLY A 22 10.42 2.62 24.43
CA GLY A 22 11.20 3.74 23.90
C GLY A 22 12.15 3.38 22.73
N VAL A 23 12.18 2.13 22.27
CA VAL A 23 13.01 1.69 21.15
C VAL A 23 12.14 1.31 19.95
N TYR A 24 12.43 1.92 18.82
CA TYR A 24 11.72 1.66 17.56
C TYR A 24 12.75 1.37 16.45
N ALA A 25 12.40 0.51 15.53
CA ALA A 25 13.23 0.21 14.38
C ALA A 25 12.41 0.28 13.08
N LEU A 26 13.09 0.64 12.00
CA LEU A 26 12.56 0.59 10.64
C LEU A 26 13.54 -0.22 9.79
N PRO A 27 13.21 -1.46 9.44
CA PRO A 27 14.06 -2.31 8.59
C PRO A 27 13.83 -1.98 7.10
N SER A 28 14.02 -0.73 6.71
CA SER A 28 13.86 -0.25 5.35
C SER A 28 14.94 0.75 4.99
N ASN A 29 15.35 0.74 3.73
CA ASN A 29 16.23 1.76 3.17
C ASN A 29 15.47 3.06 2.82
N ASN A 30 14.14 2.98 2.72
CA ASN A 30 13.30 4.14 2.52
C ASN A 30 13.14 4.87 3.86
N ARG A 31 13.64 6.10 3.94
CA ARG A 31 13.58 6.92 5.16
C ARG A 31 12.37 7.84 5.10
N PRO A 32 11.28 7.52 5.81
CA PRO A 32 10.14 8.42 5.90
C PRO A 32 10.52 9.74 6.60
N PRO A 33 9.71 10.79 6.47
CA PRO A 33 10.00 12.11 7.03
C PRO A 33 9.86 12.12 8.56
N LEU A 34 10.78 11.43 9.25
CA LEU A 34 10.84 11.36 10.71
C LEU A 34 11.12 12.73 11.34
N ASP A 35 11.91 13.57 10.66
CA ASP A 35 12.28 14.89 11.17
C ASP A 35 11.08 15.81 11.38
N GLU A 36 10.09 15.74 10.49
CA GLU A 36 8.83 16.49 10.60
C GLU A 36 8.06 16.07 11.86
N LEU A 37 7.87 14.76 12.04
CA LEU A 37 7.21 14.22 13.23
C LEU A 37 7.89 14.64 14.54
N LEU A 38 9.23 14.60 14.59
CA LEU A 38 9.99 14.96 15.78
C LEU A 38 9.96 16.47 16.06
N ALA A 39 9.94 17.30 15.00
CA ALA A 39 9.78 18.74 15.11
C ALA A 39 8.39 19.12 15.63
N ASP A 40 7.33 18.54 15.07
CA ASP A 40 5.93 18.77 15.49
C ASP A 40 5.70 18.42 16.96
N LEU A 41 6.40 17.39 17.46
CA LEU A 41 6.32 16.96 18.85
C LEU A 41 7.30 17.68 19.77
N GLU A 42 8.21 18.50 19.24
CA GLU A 42 9.28 19.21 20.00
C GLU A 42 10.11 18.27 20.88
N ILE A 43 10.53 17.10 20.31
CA ILE A 43 11.28 16.07 21.03
C ILE A 43 12.58 15.68 20.34
N LYS A 44 13.02 16.43 19.35
CA LYS A 44 14.19 16.12 18.52
C LYS A 44 15.45 15.85 19.36
N ASP A 45 15.68 16.66 20.38
CA ASP A 45 16.85 16.56 21.25
C ASP A 45 16.77 15.41 22.26
N SER A 46 15.61 14.80 22.40
CA SER A 46 15.38 13.66 23.29
C SER A 46 15.48 12.30 22.57
N ILE A 47 15.84 12.30 21.29
CA ILE A 47 15.87 11.10 20.45
C ILE A 47 17.30 10.82 19.98
N VAL A 48 17.75 9.60 20.21
CA VAL A 48 18.99 9.09 19.61
C VAL A 48 18.63 8.24 18.39
N ARG A 49 19.26 8.54 17.27
CA ARG A 49 19.11 7.75 16.03
C ARG A 49 20.36 6.90 15.85
N MET A 50 20.16 5.65 15.52
CA MET A 50 21.23 4.69 15.25
C MET A 50 20.93 3.96 13.95
N GLN A 51 21.98 3.57 13.26
CA GLN A 51 21.90 2.58 12.20
C GLN A 51 22.53 1.29 12.73
N ALA A 52 21.81 0.18 12.63
CA ALA A 52 22.27 -1.12 13.11
C ALA A 52 22.24 -2.12 11.96
N GLN A 53 23.15 -3.07 12.00
CA GLN A 53 23.19 -4.20 11.10
C GLN A 53 22.94 -5.46 11.93
N ALA A 54 22.12 -6.38 11.40
CA ALA A 54 21.93 -7.67 12.07
C ALA A 54 22.99 -8.66 11.64
N ASP A 55 23.59 -9.34 12.59
CA ASP A 55 24.59 -10.38 12.34
C ASP A 55 23.97 -11.67 11.75
N ASN A 56 22.66 -11.88 11.97
CA ASN A 56 21.95 -13.06 11.56
C ASN A 56 20.58 -12.70 10.94
N VAL A 57 20.41 -13.07 9.67
CA VAL A 57 19.20 -12.77 8.89
C VAL A 57 17.98 -13.50 9.45
N ASP A 58 18.11 -14.76 9.88
CA ASP A 58 16.97 -15.53 10.42
C ASP A 58 16.43 -14.93 11.71
N SER A 59 17.33 -14.43 12.57
CA SER A 59 16.94 -13.75 13.79
C SER A 59 16.23 -12.43 13.51
N LEU A 60 16.69 -11.71 12.49
CA LEU A 60 16.04 -10.48 12.03
C LEU A 60 14.66 -10.77 11.45
N GLN A 61 14.50 -11.80 10.61
CA GLN A 61 13.21 -12.21 10.05
C GLN A 61 12.21 -12.57 11.16
N ARG A 62 12.60 -13.38 12.16
CA ARG A 62 11.74 -13.71 13.29
C ARG A 62 11.30 -12.48 14.07
N LEU A 63 12.21 -11.53 14.28
CA LEU A 63 11.91 -10.26 14.94
C LEU A 63 10.89 -9.46 14.14
N VAL A 64 11.10 -9.34 12.83
CA VAL A 64 10.21 -8.64 11.90
C VAL A 64 8.82 -9.26 11.91
N LEU A 65 8.70 -10.57 11.72
CA LEU A 65 7.43 -11.29 11.76
C LEU A 65 6.63 -11.01 13.06
N SER A 66 7.34 -10.98 14.21
CA SER A 66 6.69 -10.77 15.51
C SER A 66 6.24 -9.32 15.76
N ARG A 67 6.88 -8.33 15.12
CA ARG A 67 6.66 -6.91 15.43
C ARG A 67 5.77 -6.18 14.45
N TRP A 68 5.73 -6.61 13.19
CA TRP A 68 4.96 -5.94 12.12
C TRP A 68 3.63 -6.61 11.78
N LYS A 69 3.19 -7.63 12.55
CA LYS A 69 1.91 -8.32 12.32
C LYS A 69 1.72 -8.77 10.86
N LEU A 70 2.78 -9.28 10.25
CA LEU A 70 2.77 -9.67 8.85
C LEU A 70 1.73 -10.74 8.51
N ASP A 71 1.36 -11.59 9.47
CA ASP A 71 0.31 -12.61 9.27
C ASP A 71 -1.05 -11.99 9.00
N ASP A 72 -1.42 -10.92 9.72
CA ASP A 72 -2.67 -10.19 9.50
C ASP A 72 -2.66 -9.52 8.13
N LEU A 73 -1.52 -8.91 7.74
CA LEU A 73 -1.35 -8.28 6.45
C LEU A 73 -1.41 -9.30 5.31
N ARG A 74 -0.73 -10.44 5.49
CA ARG A 74 -0.75 -11.59 4.59
C ARG A 74 -2.17 -12.09 4.33
N LYS A 75 -2.95 -12.25 5.41
CA LYS A 75 -4.36 -12.66 5.32
C LYS A 75 -5.17 -11.68 4.48
N ARG A 76 -5.01 -10.38 4.69
CA ARG A 76 -5.69 -9.33 3.92
C ARG A 76 -5.33 -9.38 2.43
N TYR A 77 -4.05 -9.57 2.10
CA TYR A 77 -3.64 -9.73 0.71
C TYR A 77 -4.23 -10.98 0.06
N LYS A 78 -4.32 -12.11 0.80
CA LYS A 78 -4.97 -13.33 0.33
C LYS A 78 -6.47 -13.11 0.05
N GLU A 79 -7.19 -12.50 0.98
CA GLU A 79 -8.60 -12.19 0.84
C GLU A 79 -8.85 -11.25 -0.34
N PHE A 80 -8.07 -10.18 -0.46
CA PHE A 80 -8.10 -9.26 -1.58
C PHE A 80 -7.88 -9.99 -2.91
N THR A 81 -6.81 -10.77 -3.01
CA THR A 81 -6.48 -11.51 -4.22
C THR A 81 -7.57 -12.51 -4.60
N ALA A 82 -8.12 -13.24 -3.63
CA ALA A 82 -9.21 -14.18 -3.86
C ALA A 82 -10.49 -13.48 -4.37
N HIS A 83 -10.80 -12.32 -3.81
CA HIS A 83 -11.95 -11.50 -4.23
C HIS A 83 -11.77 -11.01 -5.67
N TYR A 84 -10.66 -10.38 -5.98
CA TYR A 84 -10.45 -9.76 -7.30
C TYR A 84 -10.11 -10.77 -8.41
N ARG A 85 -9.64 -11.98 -8.11
CA ARG A 85 -9.59 -13.08 -9.09
C ARG A 85 -10.98 -13.50 -9.58
N LYS A 86 -12.01 -13.41 -8.73
CA LYS A 86 -13.40 -13.65 -9.17
C LYS A 86 -13.88 -12.55 -10.12
N ALA A 87 -13.56 -11.29 -9.82
CA ALA A 87 -13.86 -10.17 -10.69
C ALA A 87 -13.13 -10.29 -12.05
N ALA A 88 -11.86 -10.69 -12.06
CA ALA A 88 -11.11 -10.98 -13.29
C ALA A 88 -11.82 -12.04 -14.17
N LYS A 89 -12.27 -13.13 -13.56
CA LYS A 89 -13.03 -14.17 -14.29
C LYS A 89 -14.30 -13.62 -14.96
N ILE A 90 -15.01 -12.70 -14.31
CA ILE A 90 -16.22 -12.06 -14.85
C ILE A 90 -15.86 -11.15 -16.04
N LEU A 91 -14.77 -10.39 -15.94
CA LEU A 91 -14.27 -9.55 -17.03
C LEU A 91 -13.93 -10.38 -18.28
N HIS A 92 -13.39 -11.60 -18.08
CA HIS A 92 -12.97 -12.50 -19.15
C HIS A 92 -14.08 -13.44 -19.67
N ALA A 93 -15.28 -13.43 -19.08
CA ALA A 93 -16.35 -14.40 -19.38
C ALA A 93 -17.10 -14.14 -20.73
N GLY A 94 -16.48 -13.47 -21.69
CA GLY A 94 -17.02 -13.29 -23.04
C GLY A 94 -18.10 -12.20 -23.18
N LYS A 95 -18.74 -11.78 -22.09
CA LYS A 95 -19.67 -10.65 -22.07
C LYS A 95 -19.25 -9.69 -20.94
N PRO A 96 -18.34 -8.76 -21.24
CA PRO A 96 -17.83 -7.86 -20.22
C PRO A 96 -18.95 -6.99 -19.63
N PRO A 97 -18.83 -6.58 -18.34
CA PRO A 97 -19.74 -5.63 -17.73
C PRO A 97 -19.77 -4.31 -18.51
N GLY A 98 -20.87 -3.56 -18.40
CA GLY A 98 -20.95 -2.22 -18.99
C GLY A 98 -19.89 -1.26 -18.44
N ASP A 99 -19.55 -0.21 -19.22
CA ASP A 99 -18.50 0.76 -18.90
C ASP A 99 -18.64 1.38 -17.51
N HIS A 100 -19.86 1.61 -17.03
CA HIS A 100 -20.13 2.10 -15.67
C HIS A 100 -19.68 1.11 -14.58
N SER A 101 -20.01 -0.16 -14.76
CA SER A 101 -19.60 -1.21 -13.81
C SER A 101 -18.08 -1.38 -13.78
N ILE A 102 -17.44 -1.29 -14.95
CA ILE A 102 -15.97 -1.31 -15.08
C ILE A 102 -15.34 -0.13 -14.34
N PHE A 103 -15.90 1.07 -14.50
CA PHE A 103 -15.43 2.27 -13.78
C PHE A 103 -15.54 2.10 -12.26
N LEU A 104 -16.68 1.65 -11.74
CA LEU A 104 -16.87 1.42 -10.31
C LEU A 104 -15.94 0.33 -9.78
N LEU A 105 -15.81 -0.79 -10.50
CA LEU A 105 -14.90 -1.86 -10.10
C LEU A 105 -13.44 -1.39 -10.01
N ARG A 106 -13.02 -0.54 -10.94
CA ARG A 106 -11.67 0.04 -10.94
C ARG A 106 -11.43 0.97 -9.74
N ILE A 107 -12.43 1.76 -9.35
CA ILE A 107 -12.35 2.61 -8.15
C ILE A 107 -12.26 1.74 -6.90
N LEU A 108 -13.12 0.73 -6.76
CA LEU A 108 -13.14 -0.18 -5.61
C LEU A 108 -11.81 -0.96 -5.49
N LEU A 109 -11.29 -1.49 -6.60
CA LEU A 109 -10.00 -2.15 -6.65
C LEU A 109 -8.90 -1.26 -6.04
N MET A 110 -8.80 -0.02 -6.51
CA MET A 110 -7.79 0.90 -6.03
C MET A 110 -8.01 1.34 -4.58
N HIS A 111 -9.26 1.52 -4.17
CA HIS A 111 -9.59 1.88 -2.80
C HIS A 111 -9.20 0.77 -1.83
N GLU A 112 -9.59 -0.47 -2.10
CA GLU A 112 -9.28 -1.62 -1.23
C GLU A 112 -7.78 -1.93 -1.22
N TYR A 113 -7.12 -1.89 -2.38
CA TYR A 113 -5.67 -2.08 -2.45
C TYR A 113 -4.91 -1.04 -1.62
N ARG A 114 -5.26 0.24 -1.75
CA ARG A 114 -4.65 1.31 -0.95
C ARG A 114 -4.87 1.14 0.55
N ARG A 115 -6.03 0.66 0.98
CA ARG A 115 -6.29 0.38 2.40
C ARG A 115 -5.31 -0.65 2.98
N ILE A 116 -4.88 -1.61 2.17
CA ILE A 116 -3.88 -2.60 2.58
C ILE A 116 -2.50 -1.96 2.56
N LEU A 117 -2.14 -1.27 1.48
CA LEU A 117 -0.83 -0.61 1.33
C LEU A 117 -0.54 0.39 2.45
N LEU A 118 -1.54 1.15 2.91
CA LEU A 118 -1.36 2.10 4.03
C LEU A 118 -0.98 1.42 5.36
N GLN A 119 -1.07 0.11 5.45
CA GLN A 119 -0.69 -0.68 6.61
C GLN A 119 0.52 -1.57 6.34
N ASP A 120 1.00 -1.59 5.08
CA ASP A 120 2.18 -2.32 4.69
C ASP A 120 3.44 -1.51 5.05
N PRO A 121 4.33 -2.04 5.89
CA PRO A 121 5.57 -1.36 6.25
C PRO A 121 6.61 -1.33 5.13
N GLU A 122 6.29 -1.84 3.93
CA GLU A 122 7.18 -1.89 2.76
C GLU A 122 8.56 -2.48 3.10
N LEU A 123 8.57 -3.62 3.76
CA LEU A 123 9.79 -4.28 4.19
C LEU A 123 10.62 -4.78 2.99
N PRO A 124 11.95 -4.77 3.08
CA PRO A 124 12.82 -5.38 2.07
C PRO A 124 12.45 -6.84 1.81
N ALA A 125 12.56 -7.29 0.57
CA ALA A 125 12.23 -8.66 0.16
C ALA A 125 12.93 -9.73 1.00
N ALA A 126 14.20 -9.50 1.39
CA ALA A 126 14.96 -10.41 2.25
C ALA A 126 14.37 -10.60 3.66
N MET A 127 13.45 -9.73 4.09
CA MET A 127 12.79 -9.78 5.39
C MET A 127 11.36 -10.29 5.32
N LEU A 128 10.83 -10.48 4.12
CA LEU A 128 9.50 -11.01 3.88
C LEU A 128 9.55 -12.55 3.78
N PRO A 129 8.47 -13.23 4.14
CA PRO A 129 8.35 -14.68 3.89
C PRO A 129 8.46 -15.01 2.41
N ASP A 130 8.94 -16.22 2.09
CA ASP A 130 8.86 -16.75 0.74
C ASP A 130 7.41 -16.71 0.24
N ASN A 131 7.23 -16.41 -1.04
CA ASN A 131 5.90 -16.27 -1.65
C ASN A 131 5.01 -15.23 -0.96
N TRP A 132 5.57 -14.04 -0.69
CA TRP A 132 4.81 -12.95 -0.10
C TRP A 132 3.60 -12.56 -0.96
N GLU A 133 2.41 -12.66 -0.37
CA GLU A 133 1.14 -12.44 -1.06
C GLU A 133 0.95 -11.01 -1.56
N GLY A 134 1.67 -10.05 -1.00
CA GLY A 134 1.68 -8.66 -1.47
C GLY A 134 2.11 -8.53 -2.94
N TYR A 135 3.08 -9.33 -3.39
CA TYR A 135 3.53 -9.34 -4.78
C TYR A 135 2.43 -9.83 -5.73
N THR A 136 1.72 -10.90 -5.34
CA THR A 136 0.57 -11.40 -6.11
C THR A 136 -0.55 -10.39 -6.18
N ALA A 137 -0.85 -9.71 -5.07
CA ALA A 137 -1.87 -8.67 -5.01
C ALA A 137 -1.49 -7.45 -5.87
N GLN A 138 -0.22 -7.06 -5.85
CA GLN A 138 0.32 -5.96 -6.67
C GLN A 138 0.19 -6.28 -8.17
N ALA A 139 0.63 -7.46 -8.59
CA ALA A 139 0.56 -7.89 -9.98
C ALA A 139 -0.89 -7.93 -10.47
N LEU A 140 -1.80 -8.60 -9.72
CA LEU A 140 -3.22 -8.66 -10.04
C LEU A 140 -3.86 -7.28 -10.14
N THR A 141 -3.53 -6.39 -9.20
CA THR A 141 -4.04 -5.01 -9.21
C THR A 141 -3.59 -4.26 -10.46
N GLY A 142 -2.32 -4.37 -10.82
CA GLY A 142 -1.75 -3.74 -12.01
C GLY A 142 -2.43 -4.24 -13.30
N ASP A 143 -2.63 -5.56 -13.43
CA ASP A 143 -3.26 -6.17 -14.59
C ASP A 143 -4.72 -5.71 -14.75
N LEU A 144 -5.53 -5.85 -13.71
CA LEU A 144 -6.92 -5.42 -13.71
C LEU A 144 -7.06 -3.91 -13.93
N TYR A 145 -6.18 -3.11 -13.33
CA TYR A 145 -6.20 -1.65 -13.51
C TYR A 145 -5.95 -1.24 -14.96
N ARG A 146 -5.03 -1.92 -15.66
CA ARG A 146 -4.75 -1.70 -17.08
C ARG A 146 -5.90 -2.18 -17.95
N GLU A 147 -6.41 -3.37 -17.70
CA GLU A 147 -7.51 -3.97 -18.46
C GLU A 147 -8.79 -3.13 -18.41
N MET A 148 -9.13 -2.59 -17.25
CA MET A 148 -10.31 -1.76 -17.05
C MET A 148 -10.16 -0.31 -17.57
N ALA A 149 -8.96 0.09 -17.98
CA ALA A 149 -8.71 1.47 -18.41
C ALA A 149 -9.55 1.94 -19.60
N PRO A 150 -9.72 1.16 -20.68
CA PRO A 150 -10.51 1.59 -21.84
C PRO A 150 -12.00 1.81 -21.50
N GLY A 151 -12.64 0.88 -20.79
CA GLY A 151 -14.04 1.00 -20.37
C GLY A 151 -14.25 2.17 -19.41
N THR A 152 -13.33 2.36 -18.47
CA THR A 152 -13.32 3.52 -17.58
C THR A 152 -13.23 4.84 -18.35
N ALA A 153 -12.33 4.94 -19.34
CA ALA A 153 -12.17 6.15 -20.13
C ALA A 153 -13.43 6.46 -20.97
N LYS A 154 -14.08 5.44 -21.56
CA LYS A 154 -15.33 5.61 -22.29
C LYS A 154 -16.42 6.19 -21.41
N TRP A 155 -16.60 5.62 -20.21
CA TRP A 155 -17.63 6.09 -19.28
C TRP A 155 -17.34 7.51 -18.78
N VAL A 156 -16.10 7.80 -18.36
CA VAL A 156 -15.68 9.12 -17.88
C VAL A 156 -15.90 10.21 -18.94
N ASN A 157 -15.49 9.95 -20.19
CA ASN A 157 -15.65 10.91 -21.29
C ASN A 157 -17.11 11.17 -21.67
N ARG A 158 -18.00 10.19 -21.43
CA ARG A 158 -19.42 10.33 -21.74
C ARG A 158 -20.20 11.00 -20.63
N GLU A 159 -19.95 10.65 -19.37
CA GLU A 159 -20.83 10.98 -18.26
C GLU A 159 -20.27 12.06 -17.32
N LEU A 160 -18.93 12.18 -17.18
CA LEU A 160 -18.38 13.14 -16.25
C LEU A 160 -18.18 14.51 -16.89
N LEU A 161 -18.65 15.52 -16.15
CA LEU A 161 -18.52 16.93 -16.48
C LEU A 161 -17.69 17.61 -15.40
N ASN A 162 -16.92 18.61 -15.77
CA ASN A 162 -16.34 19.59 -14.86
C ASN A 162 -16.98 20.95 -15.09
N ALA A 163 -16.52 22.00 -14.40
CA ALA A 163 -17.02 23.35 -14.54
C ALA A 163 -16.95 23.91 -15.98
N ASP A 164 -16.01 23.39 -16.78
CA ASP A 164 -15.76 23.82 -18.17
C ASP A 164 -16.42 22.89 -19.21
N GLY A 165 -17.22 21.91 -18.77
CA GLY A 165 -17.88 20.94 -19.63
C GLY A 165 -17.36 19.51 -19.49
N LYS A 166 -17.30 18.73 -20.57
CA LYS A 166 -16.84 17.33 -20.51
C LYS A 166 -15.36 17.23 -20.14
N LEU A 167 -15.02 16.29 -19.23
CA LEU A 167 -13.67 15.96 -18.91
C LEU A 167 -12.92 15.47 -20.16
N ARG A 168 -11.83 16.17 -20.51
CA ARG A 168 -10.92 15.68 -21.55
C ARG A 168 -10.15 14.48 -21.01
N GLY A 169 -10.03 13.43 -21.83
CA GLY A 169 -9.48 12.12 -21.46
C GLY A 169 -8.21 12.16 -20.59
N GLY A 170 -8.07 11.12 -19.76
CA GLY A 170 -7.13 11.05 -18.66
C GLY A 170 -5.69 11.42 -18.99
N SER A 171 -5.02 12.05 -18.02
CA SER A 171 -3.64 12.51 -18.13
C SER A 171 -2.65 11.36 -18.43
N VAL A 172 -1.52 11.68 -19.03
CA VAL A 172 -0.39 10.75 -19.27
C VAL A 172 0.05 10.05 -17.97
N THR A 173 -0.11 10.70 -16.83
CA THR A 173 0.20 10.18 -15.50
C THR A 173 -0.66 8.97 -15.12
N LEU A 174 -1.95 8.95 -15.52
CA LEU A 174 -2.84 7.79 -15.30
C LEU A 174 -2.41 6.57 -16.12
N LYS A 175 -1.87 6.80 -17.34
CA LYS A 175 -1.39 5.73 -18.21
C LYS A 175 -0.09 5.10 -17.70
N LYS A 176 0.73 5.86 -16.96
CA LYS A 176 2.02 5.42 -16.41
C LYS A 176 1.91 4.76 -15.03
N ARG A 177 0.76 4.84 -14.36
CA ARG A 177 0.56 4.16 -13.08
C ARG A 177 0.58 2.64 -13.31
N PHE A 178 1.49 1.92 -12.71
CA PHE A 178 1.79 0.49 -12.95
C PHE A 178 2.49 0.17 -14.28
N ALA A 179 3.18 1.13 -14.90
CA ALA A 179 4.02 0.92 -16.08
C ALA A 179 5.47 0.54 -15.71
N GLN A 180 5.64 -0.33 -14.70
CA GLN A 180 6.93 -0.96 -14.38
C GLN A 180 6.87 -2.42 -14.73
#